data_891ec474689f163c0866512ad7cbd526
#
_entry.id   891ec474689f163c0866512ad7cbd526
#
_cell.length_a   1.000
_cell.length_b   1.000
_cell.length_c   1.000
_cell.angle_alpha   90.00
_cell.angle_beta   90.00
_cell.angle_gamma   90.00
#
_symmetry.space_group_name_H-M   'P 1'
#
loop_
_entity.id
_entity.type
_entity.pdbx_description
1 polymer ?
#
loop_
_entity_poly.entity_id
_entity_poly.type
_entity_poly.pdbx_seq_one_letter_code
_entity_poly.pdbx_strand_id
1 'polypeptide(L)'
;MAREAAKRAAGKKAAKAQQPIALYYWPTPNGFKISIMLEECRLPYTMIPVNISRGEQFNPDFLRISPNNRMPAIVDPHGPGRRPIAIFESGAILQYLGRKTGRFYPADERGRAEVDQWLFWQMGGLGPMAGQLNHFKHYARETLPYAIKRYEDEVNRLYGVMNTRLADRDYLAGRYSIADMACVGWVNLWKRQGQLIDDFPHLKRWLETVKARPAVQRGMALGMALRQGVDMKDPKVHAVLFGQRARTA
;
A
#
# COMPACT_ATOMS: atom_id res chain seq x y z
N MET A 1 -58.02 -2.34 -13.54
CA MET A 1 -56.67 -2.72 -14.04
C MET A 1 -55.68 -1.55 -14.20
N ALA A 2 -56.13 -0.32 -14.48
CA ALA A 2 -55.20 0.82 -14.62
C ALA A 2 -54.63 1.41 -13.30
N ARG A 3 -55.24 1.14 -12.13
CA ARG A 3 -54.78 1.62 -10.81
C ARG A 3 -53.70 0.76 -10.15
N GLU A 4 -53.51 -0.47 -10.59
CA GLU A 4 -52.49 -1.40 -10.05
C GLU A 4 -51.15 -1.27 -10.77
N ALA A 5 -51.14 -0.81 -12.02
CA ALA A 5 -49.90 -0.53 -12.77
C ALA A 5 -49.17 0.74 -12.26
N ALA A 6 -49.94 1.71 -11.73
CA ALA A 6 -49.35 2.96 -11.19
C ALA A 6 -48.66 2.78 -9.81
N LYS A 7 -49.01 1.74 -9.05
CA LYS A 7 -48.37 1.46 -7.73
C LYS A 7 -47.04 0.71 -7.82
N ARG A 8 -46.73 0.09 -8.97
CA ARG A 8 -45.43 -0.59 -9.19
C ARG A 8 -44.30 0.32 -9.68
N ALA A 9 -44.60 1.54 -10.12
CA ALA A 9 -43.63 2.50 -10.61
C ALA A 9 -43.05 3.43 -9.54
N ALA A 10 -43.59 3.43 -8.32
CA ALA A 10 -43.19 4.34 -7.24
C ALA A 10 -42.35 3.65 -6.15
N GLY A 11 -41.27 2.95 -6.50
CA GLY A 11 -40.51 2.17 -5.50
C GLY A 11 -39.03 1.95 -5.75
N LYS A 12 -38.44 2.51 -6.78
CA LYS A 12 -36.97 2.57 -6.84
C LYS A 12 -36.49 3.88 -6.18
N LYS A 13 -36.43 3.90 -4.84
CA LYS A 13 -35.56 4.86 -4.15
C LYS A 13 -34.17 4.70 -4.77
N ALA A 14 -33.70 5.71 -5.49
CA ALA A 14 -32.33 5.78 -5.96
C ALA A 14 -31.45 5.51 -4.72
N ALA A 15 -30.67 4.44 -4.76
CA ALA A 15 -29.72 4.14 -3.70
C ALA A 15 -28.83 5.37 -3.58
N LYS A 16 -28.86 6.03 -2.42
CA LYS A 16 -28.02 7.21 -2.13
C LYS A 16 -26.60 6.79 -2.47
N ALA A 17 -25.99 7.44 -3.46
CA ALA A 17 -24.62 7.12 -3.89
C ALA A 17 -23.73 7.08 -2.63
N GLN A 18 -23.06 5.95 -2.44
CA GLN A 18 -22.20 5.77 -1.28
C GLN A 18 -21.07 6.81 -1.34
N GLN A 19 -20.89 7.60 -0.29
CA GLN A 19 -19.79 8.55 -0.22
C GLN A 19 -18.46 7.78 -0.37
N PRO A 20 -17.55 8.27 -1.23
CA PRO A 20 -16.28 7.60 -1.48
C PRO A 20 -15.36 7.64 -0.25
N ILE A 21 -14.52 6.63 -0.12
CA ILE A 21 -13.43 6.62 0.87
C ILE A 21 -12.42 7.71 0.46
N ALA A 22 -12.04 8.57 1.39
CA ALA A 22 -10.94 9.51 1.18
C ALA A 22 -9.60 8.77 1.35
N LEU A 23 -8.80 8.69 0.29
CA LEU A 23 -7.47 8.09 0.28
C LEU A 23 -6.41 9.19 0.28
N TYR A 24 -5.75 9.41 1.42
CA TYR A 24 -4.60 10.29 1.56
C TYR A 24 -3.35 9.56 1.05
N TYR A 25 -2.75 10.08 -0.01
CA TYR A 25 -1.92 9.26 -0.88
C TYR A 25 -0.72 10.01 -1.47
N TRP A 26 0.35 9.27 -1.68
CA TRP A 26 1.45 9.60 -2.59
C TRP A 26 1.90 8.34 -3.32
N PRO A 27 2.31 8.38 -4.61
CA PRO A 27 2.66 7.19 -5.38
C PRO A 27 4.00 6.60 -4.94
N THR A 28 3.95 5.80 -3.90
CA THR A 28 5.05 5.06 -3.28
C THR A 28 4.66 3.60 -3.09
N PRO A 29 5.61 2.67 -2.85
CA PRO A 29 5.28 1.28 -2.58
C PRO A 29 4.24 1.09 -1.46
N ASN A 30 4.22 1.95 -0.45
CA ASN A 30 3.21 1.88 0.61
C ASN A 30 1.85 2.42 0.17
N GLY A 31 1.83 3.49 -0.64
CA GLY A 31 0.60 4.02 -1.23
C GLY A 31 -0.07 2.99 -2.14
N PHE A 32 0.71 2.31 -2.98
CA PHE A 32 0.21 1.28 -3.90
C PHE A 32 -0.55 0.15 -3.20
N LYS A 33 -0.20 -0.21 -1.96
CA LYS A 33 -0.93 -1.22 -1.20
C LYS A 33 -2.42 -0.91 -1.13
N ILE A 34 -2.74 0.36 -0.84
CA ILE A 34 -4.12 0.77 -0.59
C ILE A 34 -4.86 1.07 -1.88
N SER A 35 -4.21 1.73 -2.87
CA SER A 35 -4.83 1.91 -4.18
C SER A 35 -5.15 0.57 -4.85
N ILE A 36 -4.26 -0.42 -4.78
CA ILE A 36 -4.51 -1.78 -5.27
C ILE A 36 -5.71 -2.40 -4.55
N MET A 37 -5.76 -2.33 -3.22
CA MET A 37 -6.87 -2.93 -2.45
C MET A 37 -8.21 -2.29 -2.79
N LEU A 38 -8.28 -0.97 -2.92
CA LEU A 38 -9.49 -0.26 -3.31
C LEU A 38 -9.96 -0.65 -4.71
N GLU A 39 -9.04 -0.74 -5.67
CA GLU A 39 -9.32 -1.21 -7.04
C GLU A 39 -9.77 -2.67 -7.09
N GLU A 40 -9.12 -3.57 -6.36
CA GLU A 40 -9.48 -4.99 -6.28
C GLU A 40 -10.86 -5.20 -5.65
N CYS A 41 -11.20 -4.38 -4.67
CA CYS A 41 -12.51 -4.42 -4.02
C CYS A 41 -13.59 -3.64 -4.79
N ARG A 42 -13.23 -2.86 -5.80
CA ARG A 42 -14.11 -1.94 -6.54
C ARG A 42 -14.83 -0.97 -5.60
N LEU A 43 -14.12 -0.51 -4.57
CA LEU A 43 -14.65 0.48 -3.64
C LEU A 43 -14.54 1.88 -4.25
N PRO A 44 -15.58 2.71 -4.15
CA PRO A 44 -15.47 4.12 -4.56
C PRO A 44 -14.53 4.86 -3.62
N TYR A 45 -13.58 5.60 -4.18
CA TYR A 45 -12.64 6.42 -3.43
C TYR A 45 -12.30 7.72 -4.13
N THR A 46 -11.90 8.71 -3.33
CA THR A 46 -11.34 9.98 -3.81
C THR A 46 -9.89 10.05 -3.34
N MET A 47 -8.95 10.17 -4.29
CA MET A 47 -7.54 10.34 -3.98
C MET A 47 -7.27 11.79 -3.57
N ILE A 48 -6.69 11.98 -2.39
CA ILE A 48 -6.23 13.25 -1.84
C ILE A 48 -4.70 13.18 -1.79
N PRO A 49 -3.99 13.94 -2.63
CA PRO A 49 -2.54 13.91 -2.63
C PRO A 49 -1.98 14.49 -1.33
N VAL A 50 -0.95 13.84 -0.77
CA VAL A 50 -0.14 14.35 0.33
C VAL A 50 1.29 14.44 -0.19
N ASN A 51 1.68 15.62 -0.66
CA ASN A 51 3.00 15.81 -1.25
C ASN A 51 4.10 15.79 -0.18
N ILE A 52 4.70 14.63 0.00
CA ILE A 52 5.72 14.41 1.01
C ILE A 52 7.00 15.22 0.79
N SER A 53 7.29 15.63 -0.45
CA SER A 53 8.45 16.48 -0.76
C SER A 53 8.25 17.95 -0.35
N ARG A 54 6.99 18.37 -0.19
CA ARG A 54 6.61 19.71 0.27
C ARG A 54 6.27 19.79 1.76
N GLY A 55 6.31 18.66 2.47
CA GLY A 55 6.02 18.63 3.90
C GLY A 55 4.54 18.59 4.25
N GLU A 56 3.64 18.28 3.28
CA GLU A 56 2.19 18.24 3.52
C GLU A 56 1.79 17.17 4.54
N GLN A 57 2.64 16.16 4.77
CA GLN A 57 2.47 15.17 5.84
C GLN A 57 2.52 15.79 7.26
N PHE A 58 2.98 17.03 7.39
CA PHE A 58 3.03 17.76 8.67
C PHE A 58 1.85 18.72 8.86
N ASN A 59 0.95 18.80 7.87
CA ASN A 59 -0.27 19.60 8.01
C ASN A 59 -1.08 19.12 9.22
N PRO A 60 -1.52 20.04 10.13
CA PRO A 60 -2.32 19.68 11.29
C PRO A 60 -3.56 18.85 10.97
N ASP A 61 -4.22 19.11 9.85
CA ASP A 61 -5.40 18.35 9.43
C ASP A 61 -5.04 16.91 9.08
N PHE A 62 -3.90 16.70 8.41
CA PHE A 62 -3.42 15.35 8.13
C PHE A 62 -2.92 14.63 9.39
N LEU A 63 -2.27 15.35 10.31
CA LEU A 63 -1.81 14.76 11.59
C LEU A 63 -2.95 14.23 12.46
N ARG A 64 -4.15 14.83 12.38
CA ARG A 64 -5.34 14.27 13.06
C ARG A 64 -5.78 12.93 12.48
N ILE A 65 -5.45 12.65 11.23
CA ILE A 65 -5.77 11.40 10.53
C ILE A 65 -4.63 10.39 10.68
N SER A 66 -3.39 10.85 10.55
CA SER A 66 -2.17 10.04 10.64
C SER A 66 -1.14 10.71 11.56
N PRO A 67 -1.21 10.45 12.87
CA PRO A 67 -0.32 11.07 13.87
C PRO A 67 1.16 10.72 13.65
N ASN A 68 1.44 9.64 12.92
CA ASN A 68 2.78 9.24 12.50
C ASN A 68 3.33 10.09 11.33
N ASN A 69 2.59 11.09 10.83
CA ASN A 69 2.96 11.90 9.65
C ASN A 69 3.39 11.06 8.43
N ARG A 70 2.76 9.94 8.21
CA ARG A 70 3.02 9.03 7.07
C ARG A 70 1.74 8.77 6.28
N MET A 71 1.88 8.74 4.96
CA MET A 71 0.86 8.20 4.06
C MET A 71 1.19 6.72 3.74
N PRO A 72 0.24 5.90 3.32
CA PRO A 72 -1.18 6.20 3.14
C PRO A 72 -1.97 6.26 4.44
N ALA A 73 -3.07 7.01 4.40
CA ALA A 73 -4.14 6.97 5.39
C ALA A 73 -5.49 7.03 4.67
N ILE A 74 -6.54 6.59 5.34
CA ILE A 74 -7.91 6.69 4.79
C ILE A 74 -8.86 7.32 5.80
N VAL A 75 -9.91 7.95 5.28
CA VAL A 75 -11.13 8.25 6.03
C VAL A 75 -12.29 7.55 5.34
N ASP A 76 -12.89 6.58 6.00
CA ASP A 76 -14.07 5.88 5.52
C ASP A 76 -15.31 6.50 6.16
N PRO A 77 -16.20 7.16 5.40
CA PRO A 77 -17.42 7.76 5.93
C PRO A 77 -18.43 6.72 6.42
N HIS A 78 -18.27 5.46 6.00
CA HIS A 78 -19.16 4.35 6.34
C HIS A 78 -18.44 3.28 7.18
N GLY A 79 -17.78 3.71 8.23
CA GLY A 79 -17.10 2.84 9.19
C GLY A 79 -18.04 2.03 10.08
N PRO A 80 -17.50 1.26 11.03
CA PRO A 80 -18.27 0.51 12.01
C PRO A 80 -19.28 1.40 12.76
N GLY A 81 -20.47 0.87 13.03
CA GLY A 81 -21.54 1.63 13.65
C GLY A 81 -22.10 2.77 12.82
N ARG A 82 -21.87 2.76 11.49
CA ARG A 82 -22.27 3.80 10.53
C ARG A 82 -21.69 5.19 10.85
N ARG A 83 -20.52 5.23 11.47
CA ARG A 83 -19.78 6.47 11.77
C ARG A 83 -18.48 6.52 10.97
N PRO A 84 -18.01 7.72 10.59
CA PRO A 84 -16.72 7.86 9.94
C PRO A 84 -15.59 7.30 10.80
N ILE A 85 -14.57 6.73 10.14
CA ILE A 85 -13.35 6.26 10.78
C ILE A 85 -12.14 6.69 9.97
N ALA A 86 -11.13 7.25 10.66
CA ALA A 86 -9.80 7.49 10.11
C ALA A 86 -8.88 6.32 10.48
N ILE A 87 -8.08 5.86 9.52
CA ILE A 87 -7.14 4.75 9.73
C ILE A 87 -5.83 5.10 9.05
N PHE A 88 -4.74 5.00 9.78
CA PHE A 88 -3.37 5.04 9.28
C PHE A 88 -2.70 3.66 9.46
N GLU A 89 -1.46 3.50 9.01
CA GLU A 89 -0.72 2.26 8.81
C GLU A 89 -1.30 1.38 7.67
N SER A 90 -0.50 1.22 6.63
CA SER A 90 -0.96 0.50 5.43
C SER A 90 -1.40 -0.94 5.70
N GLY A 91 -0.78 -1.65 6.66
CA GLY A 91 -1.20 -2.97 7.08
C GLY A 91 -2.56 -2.97 7.77
N ALA A 92 -2.79 -2.02 8.68
CA ALA A 92 -4.06 -1.87 9.38
C ALA A 92 -5.20 -1.51 8.40
N ILE A 93 -4.92 -0.64 7.43
CA ILE A 93 -5.87 -0.29 6.37
C ILE A 93 -6.23 -1.52 5.53
N LEU A 94 -5.24 -2.31 5.11
CA LEU A 94 -5.47 -3.54 4.35
C LEU A 94 -6.36 -4.52 5.11
N GLN A 95 -6.08 -4.79 6.39
CA GLN A 95 -6.90 -5.65 7.23
C GLN A 95 -8.32 -5.09 7.42
N TYR A 96 -8.45 -3.77 7.65
CA TYR A 96 -9.75 -3.12 7.78
C TYR A 96 -10.60 -3.30 6.51
N LEU A 97 -10.04 -2.99 5.34
CA LEU A 97 -10.73 -3.12 4.06
C LEU A 97 -11.05 -4.58 3.74
N GLY A 98 -10.16 -5.51 4.09
CA GLY A 98 -10.39 -6.94 3.96
C GLY A 98 -11.58 -7.41 4.79
N ARG A 99 -11.66 -7.03 6.07
CA ARG A 99 -12.81 -7.33 6.94
C ARG A 99 -14.09 -6.64 6.48
N LYS A 100 -14.00 -5.37 6.05
CA LYS A 100 -15.16 -4.60 5.56
C LYS A 100 -15.81 -5.24 4.34
N THR A 101 -15.00 -5.78 3.43
CA THR A 101 -15.46 -6.32 2.14
C THR A 101 -15.64 -7.85 2.12
N GLY A 102 -15.07 -8.56 3.10
CA GLY A 102 -14.98 -10.02 3.11
C GLY A 102 -14.07 -10.56 1.99
N ARG A 103 -13.16 -9.74 1.43
CA ARG A 103 -12.32 -10.09 0.28
C ARG A 103 -10.84 -10.00 0.63
N PHE A 104 -10.05 -10.93 0.09
CA PHE A 104 -8.58 -10.95 0.18
C PHE A 104 -8.02 -11.07 1.60
N TYR A 105 -8.88 -11.29 2.59
CA TYR A 105 -8.55 -11.52 3.98
C TYR A 105 -9.55 -12.52 4.56
N PRO A 106 -9.13 -13.72 4.99
CA PRO A 106 -10.02 -14.78 5.44
C PRO A 106 -10.89 -14.39 6.63
N ALA A 107 -12.05 -15.05 6.75
CA ALA A 107 -12.93 -14.85 7.89
C ALA A 107 -12.54 -15.75 9.08
N ASP A 108 -11.98 -16.93 8.79
CA ASP A 108 -11.55 -17.91 9.79
C ASP A 108 -10.17 -17.57 10.36
N GLU A 109 -9.93 -17.97 11.60
CA GLU A 109 -8.72 -17.61 12.34
C GLU A 109 -7.45 -18.26 11.76
N ARG A 110 -7.53 -19.50 11.27
CA ARG A 110 -6.39 -20.18 10.66
C ARG A 110 -5.94 -19.45 9.38
N GLY A 111 -6.88 -19.11 8.53
CA GLY A 111 -6.60 -18.37 7.31
C GLY A 111 -6.07 -16.95 7.61
N ARG A 112 -6.59 -16.29 8.64
CA ARG A 112 -6.07 -14.99 9.11
C ARG A 112 -4.63 -15.10 9.56
N ALA A 113 -4.32 -16.04 10.42
CA ALA A 113 -2.96 -16.26 10.91
C ALA A 113 -1.97 -16.48 9.75
N GLU A 114 -2.37 -17.22 8.71
CA GLU A 114 -1.54 -17.45 7.53
C GLU A 114 -1.28 -16.15 6.74
N VAL A 115 -2.30 -15.32 6.56
CA VAL A 115 -2.15 -14.03 5.86
C VAL A 115 -1.37 -13.02 6.72
N ASP A 116 -1.66 -12.97 8.02
CA ASP A 116 -1.06 -11.99 8.92
C ASP A 116 0.44 -12.22 9.12
N GLN A 117 0.91 -13.46 9.17
CA GLN A 117 2.35 -13.77 9.21
C GLN A 117 3.08 -13.06 8.04
N TRP A 118 2.57 -13.18 6.81
CA TRP A 118 3.17 -12.57 5.63
C TRP A 118 2.94 -11.06 5.56
N LEU A 119 1.81 -10.59 6.04
CA LEU A 119 1.56 -9.15 6.15
C LEU A 119 2.53 -8.49 7.13
N PHE A 120 2.67 -9.04 8.34
CA PHE A 120 3.59 -8.50 9.35
C PHE A 120 5.05 -8.70 8.97
N TRP A 121 5.40 -9.81 8.31
CA TRP A 121 6.72 -10.01 7.73
C TRP A 121 7.05 -8.90 6.71
N GLN A 122 6.08 -8.49 5.90
CA GLN A 122 6.30 -7.36 4.99
C GLN A 122 6.45 -6.04 5.75
N MET A 123 5.61 -5.77 6.75
CA MET A 123 5.63 -4.51 7.51
C MET A 123 6.88 -4.36 8.38
N GLY A 124 7.34 -5.44 8.99
CA GLY A 124 8.53 -5.43 9.86
C GLY A 124 9.85 -5.72 9.15
N GLY A 125 9.79 -6.35 7.98
CA GLY A 125 10.97 -6.83 7.25
C GLY A 125 11.12 -6.21 5.86
N LEU A 126 10.44 -6.77 4.86
CA LEU A 126 10.67 -6.42 3.46
C LEU A 126 10.55 -4.91 3.19
N GLY A 127 9.47 -4.28 3.65
CA GLY A 127 9.24 -2.85 3.43
C GLY A 127 10.32 -1.97 4.05
N PRO A 128 10.58 -2.07 5.37
CA PRO A 128 11.61 -1.30 6.03
C PRO A 128 13.02 -1.54 5.48
N MET A 129 13.42 -2.78 5.25
CA MET A 129 14.79 -3.09 4.77
C MET A 129 15.01 -2.60 3.33
N ALA A 130 14.04 -2.83 2.43
CA ALA A 130 14.09 -2.27 1.08
C ALA A 130 14.01 -0.73 1.07
N GLY A 131 13.30 -0.14 2.04
CA GLY A 131 13.24 1.30 2.25
C GLY A 131 14.60 1.88 2.65
N GLN A 132 15.31 1.24 3.60
CA GLN A 132 16.66 1.64 4.01
C GLN A 132 17.66 1.44 2.87
N LEU A 133 17.58 0.34 2.13
CA LEU A 133 18.41 0.15 0.94
C LEU A 133 18.22 1.29 -0.06
N ASN A 134 16.96 1.64 -0.37
CA ASN A 134 16.67 2.77 -1.26
C ASN A 134 17.23 4.09 -0.72
N HIS A 135 17.17 4.30 0.60
CA HIS A 135 17.73 5.50 1.21
C HIS A 135 19.24 5.57 0.99
N PHE A 136 19.99 4.58 1.42
CA PHE A 136 21.46 4.60 1.35
C PHE A 136 21.97 4.53 -0.09
N LYS A 137 21.29 3.83 -0.99
CA LYS A 137 21.72 3.68 -2.38
C LYS A 137 21.39 4.88 -3.27
N HIS A 138 20.30 5.64 -2.95
CA HIS A 138 19.78 6.65 -3.87
C HIS A 138 19.54 8.03 -3.26
N TYR A 139 19.35 8.14 -1.94
CA TYR A 139 18.93 9.38 -1.30
C TYR A 139 19.94 9.92 -0.29
N ALA A 140 20.75 9.08 0.32
CA ALA A 140 21.80 9.53 1.25
C ALA A 140 22.75 10.52 0.57
N ARG A 141 23.16 11.56 1.30
CA ARG A 141 24.11 12.57 0.82
C ARG A 141 25.52 12.02 0.69
N GLU A 142 25.85 11.07 1.57
CA GLU A 142 27.13 10.39 1.60
C GLU A 142 26.98 8.96 1.08
N THR A 143 27.97 8.49 0.33
CA THR A 143 28.02 7.09 -0.06
C THR A 143 28.59 6.28 1.09
N LEU A 144 27.78 5.38 1.65
CA LEU A 144 28.15 4.51 2.76
C LEU A 144 28.16 3.04 2.29
N PRO A 145 29.28 2.55 1.74
CA PRO A 145 29.33 1.22 1.11
C PRO A 145 28.89 0.09 2.03
N TYR A 146 29.30 0.15 3.31
CA TYR A 146 28.88 -0.85 4.31
C TYR A 146 27.37 -0.88 4.51
N ALA A 147 26.71 0.28 4.64
CA ALA A 147 25.26 0.35 4.82
C ALA A 147 24.52 -0.14 3.56
N ILE A 148 24.97 0.25 2.38
CA ILE A 148 24.41 -0.21 1.10
C ILE A 148 24.51 -1.73 1.03
N LYS A 149 25.71 -2.29 1.22
CA LYS A 149 25.93 -3.76 1.17
C LYS A 149 25.08 -4.50 2.20
N ARG A 150 25.02 -4.01 3.44
CA ARG A 150 24.24 -4.63 4.53
C ARG A 150 22.76 -4.74 4.18
N TYR A 151 22.16 -3.69 3.63
CA TYR A 151 20.75 -3.71 3.27
C TYR A 151 20.49 -4.41 1.94
N GLU A 152 21.44 -4.40 1.00
CA GLU A 152 21.33 -5.15 -0.25
C GLU A 152 21.33 -6.66 0.02
N ASP A 153 22.20 -7.16 0.89
CA ASP A 153 22.25 -8.56 1.31
C ASP A 153 20.96 -8.95 2.06
N GLU A 154 20.44 -8.06 2.93
CA GLU A 154 19.20 -8.36 3.64
C GLU A 154 17.99 -8.41 2.68
N VAL A 155 17.89 -7.50 1.71
CA VAL A 155 16.84 -7.56 0.69
C VAL A 155 16.97 -8.82 -0.16
N ASN A 156 18.20 -9.22 -0.52
CA ASN A 156 18.47 -10.47 -1.22
C ASN A 156 17.97 -11.69 -0.41
N ARG A 157 18.31 -11.73 0.88
CA ARG A 157 17.83 -12.79 1.79
C ARG A 157 16.30 -12.84 1.85
N LEU A 158 15.64 -11.67 1.94
CA LEU A 158 14.17 -11.59 1.98
C LEU A 158 13.54 -12.04 0.66
N TYR A 159 14.18 -11.77 -0.47
CA TYR A 159 13.76 -12.30 -1.78
C TYR A 159 13.89 -13.83 -1.81
N GLY A 160 14.96 -14.38 -1.25
CA GLY A 160 15.14 -15.82 -1.07
C GLY A 160 14.03 -16.47 -0.25
N VAL A 161 13.60 -15.82 0.84
CA VAL A 161 12.47 -16.27 1.68
C VAL A 161 11.18 -16.32 0.84
N MET A 162 10.88 -15.28 0.07
CA MET A 162 9.71 -15.27 -0.81
C MET A 162 9.82 -16.34 -1.90
N ASN A 163 11.00 -16.48 -2.53
CA ASN A 163 11.23 -17.45 -3.59
C ASN A 163 10.99 -18.88 -3.09
N THR A 164 11.53 -19.23 -1.93
CA THR A 164 11.29 -20.53 -1.28
C THR A 164 9.82 -20.74 -0.96
N ARG A 165 9.16 -19.72 -0.40
CA ARG A 165 7.72 -19.79 -0.06
C ARG A 165 6.85 -20.02 -1.30
N LEU A 166 7.23 -19.47 -2.44
CA LEU A 166 6.48 -19.52 -3.69
C LEU A 166 6.82 -20.72 -4.57
N ALA A 167 7.68 -21.63 -4.12
CA ALA A 167 8.10 -22.79 -4.90
C ALA A 167 6.96 -23.75 -5.24
N ASP A 168 6.01 -23.94 -4.32
CA ASP A 168 4.89 -24.89 -4.41
C ASP A 168 3.50 -24.20 -4.43
N ARG A 169 3.45 -22.87 -4.57
CA ARG A 169 2.21 -22.11 -4.52
C ARG A 169 2.28 -20.82 -5.33
N ASP A 170 1.10 -20.32 -5.71
CA ASP A 170 1.01 -19.12 -6.55
C ASP A 170 1.07 -17.82 -5.75
N TYR A 171 0.69 -17.83 -4.47
CA TYR A 171 0.60 -16.65 -3.60
C TYR A 171 1.11 -16.92 -2.20
N LEU A 172 1.54 -15.88 -1.48
CA LEU A 172 2.21 -15.99 -0.18
C LEU A 172 1.39 -16.78 0.86
N ALA A 173 0.08 -16.56 0.92
CA ALA A 173 -0.85 -17.26 1.80
C ALA A 173 -1.71 -18.32 1.05
N GLY A 174 -1.18 -18.92 -0.03
CA GLY A 174 -1.85 -19.90 -0.86
C GLY A 174 -2.84 -19.30 -1.84
N ARG A 175 -3.64 -18.32 -1.42
CA ARG A 175 -4.56 -17.54 -2.26
C ARG A 175 -4.12 -16.08 -2.30
N TYR A 176 -4.44 -15.39 -3.40
CA TYR A 176 -4.18 -13.95 -3.52
C TYR A 176 -4.86 -13.17 -2.38
N SER A 177 -4.08 -12.41 -1.65
CA SER A 177 -4.47 -11.79 -0.40
C SER A 177 -3.84 -10.41 -0.20
N ILE A 178 -4.19 -9.76 0.90
CA ILE A 178 -3.56 -8.51 1.32
C ILE A 178 -2.05 -8.63 1.57
N ALA A 179 -1.54 -9.83 1.82
CA ALA A 179 -0.10 -10.07 1.94
C ALA A 179 0.63 -9.84 0.60
N ASP A 180 0.05 -10.33 -0.51
CA ASP A 180 0.60 -10.12 -1.85
C ASP A 180 0.52 -8.65 -2.27
N MET A 181 -0.61 -8.00 -1.97
CA MET A 181 -0.78 -6.55 -2.22
C MET A 181 0.24 -5.71 -1.44
N ALA A 182 0.59 -6.13 -0.24
CA ALA A 182 1.59 -5.46 0.58
C ALA A 182 3.01 -5.57 0.00
N CYS A 183 3.35 -6.70 -0.62
CA CYS A 183 4.69 -7.01 -1.11
C CYS A 183 4.96 -6.47 -2.52
N VAL A 184 3.97 -6.49 -3.43
CA VAL A 184 4.20 -6.27 -4.87
C VAL A 184 4.85 -4.93 -5.20
N GLY A 185 4.46 -3.85 -4.53
CA GLY A 185 5.03 -2.52 -4.75
C GLY A 185 6.52 -2.44 -4.41
N TRP A 186 6.96 -3.19 -3.41
CA TRP A 186 8.36 -3.25 -2.99
C TRP A 186 9.19 -4.17 -3.89
N VAL A 187 8.70 -5.35 -4.21
CA VAL A 187 9.38 -6.30 -5.11
C VAL A 187 9.49 -5.73 -6.52
N ASN A 188 8.52 -4.95 -6.99
CA ASN A 188 8.57 -4.29 -8.30
C ASN A 188 9.77 -3.33 -8.46
N LEU A 189 10.42 -2.93 -7.37
CA LEU A 189 11.62 -2.09 -7.39
C LEU A 189 12.94 -2.89 -7.44
N TRP A 190 12.90 -4.18 -7.73
CA TRP A 190 14.06 -5.08 -7.69
C TRP A 190 15.28 -4.54 -8.46
N LYS A 191 15.10 -3.97 -9.66
CA LYS A 191 16.20 -3.34 -10.42
C LYS A 191 16.85 -2.19 -9.65
N ARG A 192 16.00 -1.32 -9.07
CA ARG A 192 16.46 -0.17 -8.27
C ARG A 192 17.18 -0.62 -7.00
N GLN A 193 16.81 -1.77 -6.47
CA GLN A 193 17.41 -2.40 -5.28
C GLN A 193 18.69 -3.18 -5.62
N GLY A 194 19.08 -3.29 -6.91
CA GLY A 194 20.28 -4.00 -7.33
C GLY A 194 20.13 -5.52 -7.28
N GLN A 195 18.90 -6.02 -7.25
CA GLN A 195 18.66 -7.46 -7.26
C GLN A 195 18.56 -8.01 -8.69
N LEU A 196 18.98 -9.24 -8.89
CA LEU A 196 18.78 -9.99 -10.12
C LEU A 196 17.56 -10.89 -9.95
N ILE A 197 16.43 -10.50 -10.53
CA ILE A 197 15.16 -11.23 -10.32
C ILE A 197 15.21 -12.65 -10.90
N ASP A 198 16.07 -12.89 -11.87
CA ASP A 198 16.26 -14.21 -12.50
C ASP A 198 16.88 -15.24 -11.53
N ASP A 199 17.57 -14.79 -10.47
CA ASP A 199 18.07 -15.65 -9.40
C ASP A 199 16.93 -16.19 -8.51
N PHE A 200 15.70 -15.64 -8.66
CA PHE A 200 14.53 -15.97 -7.88
C PHE A 200 13.33 -16.36 -8.77
N PRO A 201 13.36 -17.51 -9.46
CA PRO A 201 12.39 -17.84 -10.51
C PRO A 201 10.94 -17.90 -10.03
N HIS A 202 10.69 -18.39 -8.79
CA HIS A 202 9.35 -18.44 -8.25
C HIS A 202 8.82 -17.05 -7.85
N LEU A 203 9.69 -16.19 -7.32
CA LEU A 203 9.39 -14.79 -7.04
C LEU A 203 9.12 -14.01 -8.33
N LYS A 204 9.90 -14.26 -9.39
CA LYS A 204 9.67 -13.65 -10.71
C LYS A 204 8.30 -14.02 -11.25
N ARG A 205 7.95 -15.31 -11.28
CA ARG A 205 6.63 -15.80 -11.68
C ARG A 205 5.51 -15.10 -10.89
N TRP A 206 5.64 -15.06 -9.57
CA TRP A 206 4.67 -14.40 -8.70
C TRP A 206 4.53 -12.90 -9.03
N LEU A 207 5.65 -12.20 -9.21
CA LEU A 207 5.64 -10.77 -9.53
C LEU A 207 4.90 -10.50 -10.85
N GLU A 208 5.16 -11.30 -11.87
CA GLU A 208 4.50 -11.21 -13.18
C GLU A 208 3.01 -11.50 -13.04
N THR A 209 2.63 -12.56 -12.34
CA THR A 209 1.23 -12.95 -12.08
C THR A 209 0.46 -11.84 -11.35
N VAL A 210 1.02 -11.29 -10.29
CA VAL A 210 0.35 -10.23 -9.52
C VAL A 210 0.26 -8.95 -10.34
N LYS A 211 1.30 -8.56 -11.07
CA LYS A 211 1.30 -7.36 -11.92
C LYS A 211 0.37 -7.46 -13.13
N ALA A 212 0.08 -8.66 -13.61
CA ALA A 212 -0.86 -8.87 -14.71
C ALA A 212 -2.32 -8.57 -14.33
N ARG A 213 -2.63 -8.48 -13.03
CA ARG A 213 -3.99 -8.19 -12.55
C ARG A 213 -4.39 -6.75 -12.91
N PRO A 214 -5.55 -6.54 -13.59
CA PRO A 214 -5.95 -5.19 -14.02
C PRO A 214 -6.09 -4.19 -12.87
N ALA A 215 -6.56 -4.63 -11.70
CA ALA A 215 -6.68 -3.78 -10.51
C ALA A 215 -5.31 -3.37 -9.95
N VAL A 216 -4.32 -4.26 -9.99
CA VAL A 216 -2.92 -3.95 -9.61
C VAL A 216 -2.34 -2.90 -10.56
N GLN A 217 -2.56 -3.06 -11.86
CA GLN A 217 -2.09 -2.09 -12.86
C GLN A 217 -2.70 -0.70 -12.62
N ARG A 218 -4.03 -0.61 -12.42
CA ARG A 218 -4.69 0.68 -12.11
C ARG A 218 -4.21 1.27 -10.80
N GLY A 219 -4.13 0.46 -9.74
CA GLY A 219 -3.66 0.90 -8.43
C GLY A 219 -2.23 1.43 -8.44
N MET A 220 -1.33 0.80 -9.21
CA MET A 220 0.06 1.26 -9.36
C MET A 220 0.21 2.45 -10.31
N ALA A 221 -0.72 2.66 -11.23
CA ALA A 221 -0.72 3.82 -12.12
C ALA A 221 -1.28 5.08 -11.45
N LEU A 222 -2.04 4.94 -10.34
CA LEU A 222 -2.67 6.07 -9.67
C LEU A 222 -1.64 7.14 -9.28
N GLY A 223 -1.90 8.36 -9.70
CA GLY A 223 -1.14 9.54 -9.30
C GLY A 223 0.33 9.56 -9.71
N MET A 224 0.78 8.70 -10.62
CA MET A 224 2.19 8.65 -11.04
C MET A 224 2.71 10.00 -11.58
N ALA A 225 1.85 10.79 -12.22
CA ALA A 225 2.20 12.14 -12.68
C ALA A 225 2.60 13.09 -11.54
N LEU A 226 2.14 12.86 -10.30
CA LEU A 226 2.49 13.68 -9.13
C LEU A 226 3.99 13.64 -8.78
N ARG A 227 4.73 12.64 -9.25
CA ARG A 227 6.18 12.52 -9.02
C ARG A 227 7.03 13.27 -10.03
N GLN A 228 6.44 13.77 -11.10
CA GLN A 228 7.20 14.47 -12.14
C GLN A 228 7.80 15.77 -11.58
N GLY A 229 9.07 16.01 -11.89
CA GLY A 229 9.79 17.21 -11.46
C GLY A 229 10.23 17.25 -9.99
N VAL A 230 10.04 16.16 -9.22
CA VAL A 230 10.55 16.08 -7.84
C VAL A 230 12.00 15.62 -7.84
N ASP A 231 12.91 16.52 -7.52
CA ASP A 231 14.32 16.18 -7.25
C ASP A 231 14.50 15.78 -5.79
N MET A 232 14.73 14.50 -5.56
CA MET A 232 14.96 13.94 -4.22
C MET A 232 16.32 14.30 -3.63
N LYS A 233 17.24 14.87 -4.43
CA LYS A 233 18.56 15.35 -4.00
C LYS A 233 18.54 16.83 -3.64
N ASP A 234 17.48 17.56 -3.98
CA ASP A 234 17.31 18.95 -3.54
C ASP A 234 17.46 19.03 -2.02
N PRO A 235 18.34 19.92 -1.48
CA PRO A 235 18.59 20.00 -0.04
C PRO A 235 17.34 20.27 0.80
N LYS A 236 16.36 21.04 0.29
CA LYS A 236 15.10 21.33 0.98
C LYS A 236 14.20 20.11 1.01
N VAL A 237 14.04 19.43 -0.13
CA VAL A 237 13.28 18.17 -0.23
C VAL A 237 13.89 17.11 0.68
N HIS A 238 15.21 16.98 0.65
CA HIS A 238 15.93 16.02 1.48
C HIS A 238 15.74 16.30 2.98
N ALA A 239 15.84 17.57 3.42
CA ALA A 239 15.61 17.95 4.82
C ALA A 239 14.17 17.64 5.27
N VAL A 240 13.16 17.90 4.42
CA VAL A 240 11.77 17.58 4.69
C VAL A 240 11.55 16.07 4.85
N LEU A 241 12.17 15.25 3.99
CA LEU A 241 11.95 13.80 3.98
C LEU A 241 12.75 13.06 5.05
N PHE A 242 14.00 13.46 5.30
CA PHE A 242 14.97 12.69 6.06
C PHE A 242 15.53 13.42 7.29
N GLY A 243 15.34 14.74 7.40
CA GLY A 243 15.79 15.54 8.53
C GLY A 243 14.80 15.62 9.70
N GLN A 244 13.83 14.71 9.76
CA GLN A 244 12.78 14.74 10.78
C GLN A 244 13.31 14.35 12.16
N ARG A 245 12.97 15.15 13.18
CA ARG A 245 13.26 14.90 14.58
C ARG A 245 12.00 15.08 15.42
N ALA A 246 11.99 14.58 16.65
CA ALA A 246 10.93 14.88 17.60
C ALA A 246 10.76 16.40 17.73
N ARG A 247 9.53 16.87 17.67
CA ARG A 247 9.22 18.26 18.01
C ARG A 247 9.17 18.33 19.52
N THR A 248 10.05 19.14 20.11
CA THR A 248 9.90 19.55 21.51
C THR A 248 8.67 20.44 21.58
N ALA A 249 7.78 20.15 22.54
CA ALA A 249 6.61 20.95 22.81
C ALA A 249 7.01 22.37 23.24
#